data_3cae1e79b5f584c659ecce48ec382c14
#
_entry.id   3cae1e79b5f584c659ecce48ec382c14
#
_cell.length_a   1.000
_cell.length_b   1.000
_cell.length_c   1.000
_cell.angle_alpha   90.00
_cell.angle_beta   90.00
_cell.angle_gamma   90.00
#
_symmetry.space_group_name_H-M   'P 1'
#
loop_
_entity.id
_entity.type
_entity.pdbx_description
1 polymer ?
#
loop_
_entity_poly.entity_id
_entity_poly.type
_entity_poly.pdbx_seq_one_letter_code
_entity_poly.pdbx_strand_id
1 'polypeptide(L)'
;MGYIKYGSHTVYDIQYHVVWTTKYRYKVLQGRVAERLRELIRQGCEARNIKIVRGSIGKEHVHLLLSCPPTLAPSKILQYLKGRSSKLLQEEFQELRKRYWGQHLWAPGYFCRTVGSVTEEIIKEYIENQGKERNDDMFRIEE
;
A
#
# COMPACT_ATOMS: atom_id res chain seq x y z
N MET A 1 8.44 -3.58 14.47
CA MET A 1 8.09 -2.42 15.28
C MET A 1 6.65 -2.00 15.00
N GLY A 2 5.88 -1.81 16.04
CA GLY A 2 4.48 -1.46 15.89
C GLY A 2 4.25 0.00 15.54
N TYR A 3 3.15 0.26 14.88
CA TYR A 3 2.70 1.62 14.55
C TYR A 3 1.36 1.86 15.23
N ILE A 4 1.43 1.99 16.56
CA ILE A 4 0.22 2.20 17.37
C ILE A 4 -0.35 3.58 17.08
N LYS A 5 -1.66 3.64 16.87
CA LYS A 5 -2.39 4.83 16.52
C LYS A 5 -3.41 5.19 17.59
N TYR A 6 -3.73 6.45 17.65
CA TYR A 6 -4.70 6.97 18.61
C TYR A 6 -5.85 7.62 17.87
N GLY A 7 -7.06 7.12 18.12
CA GLY A 7 -8.28 7.82 17.78
C GLY A 7 -8.68 8.73 18.92
N SER A 8 -9.86 9.35 18.84
CA SER A 8 -10.36 10.22 19.90
C SER A 8 -10.55 9.47 21.23
N HIS A 9 -10.95 8.20 21.16
CA HIS A 9 -11.18 7.34 22.31
C HIS A 9 -10.61 5.94 22.16
N THR A 10 -9.81 5.72 21.12
CA THR A 10 -9.29 4.38 20.81
C THR A 10 -7.79 4.41 20.55
N VAL A 11 -7.16 3.29 20.90
CA VAL A 11 -5.77 3.02 20.56
C VAL A 11 -5.77 1.76 19.70
N TYR A 12 -5.09 1.81 18.55
CA TYR A 12 -5.10 0.68 17.64
C TYR A 12 -3.77 0.52 16.90
N ASP A 13 -3.51 -0.70 16.48
CA ASP A 13 -2.39 -1.04 15.62
C ASP A 13 -2.88 -2.11 14.66
N ILE A 14 -3.38 -1.67 13.52
CA ILE A 14 -3.96 -2.56 12.52
C ILE A 14 -3.08 -2.52 11.29
N GLN A 15 -2.41 -3.62 11.01
CA GLN A 15 -1.51 -3.72 9.86
C GLN A 15 -1.88 -4.89 8.97
N TYR A 16 -1.74 -4.68 7.67
CA TYR A 16 -1.97 -5.70 6.66
C TYR A 16 -0.80 -5.78 5.71
N HIS A 17 -0.36 -7.01 5.42
CA HIS A 17 0.41 -7.29 4.22
C HIS A 17 -0.58 -7.44 3.08
N VAL A 18 -0.40 -6.69 2.00
CA VAL A 18 -1.22 -6.83 0.81
C VAL A 18 -0.32 -7.00 -0.41
N VAL A 19 -0.76 -7.85 -1.32
CA VAL A 19 -0.06 -8.11 -2.58
C VAL A 19 -1.08 -8.19 -3.69
N TRP A 20 -0.79 -7.54 -4.81
CA TRP A 20 -1.60 -7.72 -6.01
C TRP A 20 -0.70 -7.70 -7.24
N THR A 21 -1.18 -8.28 -8.33
CA THR A 21 -0.40 -8.44 -9.54
C THR A 21 -1.04 -7.77 -10.74
N THR A 22 -0.24 -7.48 -11.75
CA THR A 22 -0.76 -7.03 -13.03
C THR A 22 -1.57 -8.13 -13.70
N LYS A 23 -2.57 -7.73 -14.49
CA LYS A 23 -3.35 -8.66 -15.28
C LYS A 23 -2.43 -9.33 -16.30
N TYR A 24 -2.56 -10.63 -16.43
CA TYR A 24 -1.70 -11.50 -17.25
C TYR A 24 -0.24 -11.51 -16.80
N ARG A 25 0.06 -10.93 -15.65
CA ARG A 25 1.40 -10.79 -15.08
C ARG A 25 2.40 -10.14 -16.04
N TYR A 26 1.91 -9.21 -16.84
CA TYR A 26 2.78 -8.43 -17.71
C TYR A 26 3.73 -7.57 -16.87
N LYS A 27 5.00 -7.56 -17.28
CA LYS A 27 6.06 -6.84 -16.57
C LYS A 27 6.08 -5.37 -16.96
N VAL A 28 5.01 -4.66 -16.67
CA VAL A 28 4.83 -3.26 -17.07
C VAL A 28 5.21 -2.24 -16.00
N LEU A 29 5.45 -2.69 -14.77
CA LEU A 29 5.76 -1.79 -13.66
C LEU A 29 7.26 -1.52 -13.61
N GLN A 30 7.75 -0.78 -14.58
CA GLN A 30 9.16 -0.45 -14.72
C GLN A 30 9.33 1.04 -15.03
N GLY A 31 10.50 1.58 -14.69
CA GLY A 31 10.86 2.94 -15.03
C GLY A 31 9.85 3.97 -14.52
N ARG A 32 9.41 4.85 -15.41
CA ARG A 32 8.50 5.94 -15.07
C ARG A 32 7.12 5.45 -14.61
N VAL A 33 6.67 4.31 -15.13
CA VAL A 33 5.40 3.71 -14.70
C VAL A 33 5.49 3.32 -13.22
N ALA A 34 6.57 2.65 -12.83
CA ALA A 34 6.79 2.25 -11.45
C ALA A 34 6.90 3.46 -10.51
N GLU A 35 7.64 4.48 -10.92
CA GLU A 35 7.79 5.71 -10.14
C GLU A 35 6.44 6.41 -9.92
N ARG A 36 5.64 6.50 -10.99
CA ARG A 36 4.33 7.13 -10.90
C ARG A 36 3.37 6.30 -10.05
N LEU A 37 3.41 4.98 -10.19
CA LEU A 37 2.61 4.08 -9.35
C LEU A 37 2.94 4.29 -7.87
N ARG A 38 4.20 4.40 -7.53
CA ARG A 38 4.64 4.68 -6.16
C ARG A 38 4.02 5.97 -5.62
N GLU A 39 4.05 7.04 -6.42
CA GLU A 39 3.42 8.31 -6.05
C GLU A 39 1.91 8.18 -5.86
N LEU A 40 1.25 7.50 -6.78
CA LEU A 40 -0.20 7.33 -6.72
C LEU A 40 -0.63 6.54 -5.48
N ILE A 41 0.12 5.51 -5.14
CA ILE A 41 -0.13 4.72 -3.92
C ILE A 41 0.07 5.60 -2.68
N ARG A 42 1.14 6.37 -2.63
CA ARG A 42 1.40 7.28 -1.51
C ARG A 42 0.28 8.29 -1.34
N GLN A 43 -0.10 8.94 -2.43
CA GLN A 43 -1.18 9.92 -2.42
C GLN A 43 -2.50 9.29 -1.96
N GLY A 44 -2.81 8.11 -2.49
CA GLY A 44 -4.01 7.39 -2.12
C GLY A 44 -4.04 6.99 -0.66
N CYS A 45 -2.93 6.50 -0.15
CA CYS A 45 -2.83 6.11 1.26
C CYS A 45 -2.93 7.34 2.18
N GLU A 46 -2.24 8.41 1.84
CA GLU A 46 -2.29 9.65 2.63
C GLU A 46 -3.72 10.19 2.69
N ALA A 47 -4.43 10.19 1.57
CA ALA A 47 -5.82 10.67 1.51
C ALA A 47 -6.77 9.85 2.38
N ARG A 48 -6.43 8.60 2.68
CA ARG A 48 -7.26 7.69 3.48
C ARG A 48 -6.70 7.45 4.88
N ASN A 49 -5.74 8.24 5.30
CA ASN A 49 -5.09 8.10 6.60
C ASN A 49 -4.48 6.71 6.81
N ILE A 50 -3.90 6.16 5.74
CA ILE A 50 -3.18 4.90 5.75
C ILE A 50 -1.69 5.20 5.72
N LYS A 51 -0.93 4.60 6.63
CA LYS A 51 0.52 4.76 6.62
C LYS A 51 1.16 3.56 5.90
N ILE A 52 2.05 3.85 4.97
CA ILE A 52 2.87 2.82 4.33
C ILE A 52 4.06 2.56 5.25
N VAL A 53 4.02 1.42 5.92
CA VAL A 53 5.11 0.99 6.81
C VAL A 53 6.29 0.56 5.96
N ARG A 54 5.99 -0.19 4.90
CA ARG A 54 6.98 -0.70 3.96
C ARG A 54 6.30 -0.98 2.62
N GLY A 55 7.01 -0.77 1.53
CA GLY A 55 6.45 -1.05 0.22
C GLY A 55 7.52 -1.47 -0.77
N SER A 56 7.11 -2.24 -1.75
CA SER A 56 7.97 -2.74 -2.81
C SER A 56 7.14 -2.92 -4.08
N ILE A 57 7.65 -2.41 -5.19
CA ILE A 57 7.03 -2.56 -6.50
C ILE A 57 7.97 -3.41 -7.36
N GLY A 58 7.54 -4.63 -7.66
CA GLY A 58 8.21 -5.49 -8.62
C GLY A 58 7.68 -5.23 -10.02
N LYS A 59 8.22 -5.91 -11.00
CA LYS A 59 7.85 -5.68 -12.41
C LYS A 59 6.38 -6.00 -12.73
N GLU A 60 5.78 -6.94 -12.01
CA GLU A 60 4.40 -7.37 -12.22
C GLU A 60 3.58 -7.44 -10.94
N HIS A 61 4.08 -6.92 -9.83
CA HIS A 61 3.35 -6.99 -8.56
C HIS A 61 3.67 -5.81 -7.65
N VAL A 62 2.77 -5.58 -6.71
CA VAL A 62 2.94 -4.60 -5.64
C VAL A 62 2.82 -5.33 -4.32
N HIS A 63 3.72 -5.06 -3.40
CA HIS A 63 3.71 -5.61 -2.06
C HIS A 63 3.79 -4.46 -1.06
N LEU A 64 2.81 -4.34 -0.19
CA LEU A 64 2.76 -3.27 0.81
C LEU A 64 2.50 -3.84 2.20
N LEU A 65 3.11 -3.21 3.18
CA LEU A 65 2.74 -3.34 4.58
C LEU A 65 2.11 -2.02 4.99
N LEU A 66 0.83 -2.05 5.30
CA LEU A 66 0.02 -0.86 5.58
C LEU A 66 -0.45 -0.84 7.01
N SER A 67 -0.35 0.32 7.65
CA SER A 67 -0.98 0.60 8.95
C SER A 67 -2.26 1.38 8.67
N CYS A 68 -3.39 0.83 9.05
CA CYS A 68 -4.70 1.26 8.61
C CYS A 68 -5.58 1.70 9.77
N PRO A 69 -6.49 2.68 9.53
CA PRO A 69 -7.48 3.04 10.54
C PRO A 69 -8.52 1.91 10.69
N PRO A 70 -9.14 1.77 11.88
CA PRO A 70 -10.12 0.70 12.14
C PRO A 70 -11.41 0.86 11.35
N THR A 71 -11.62 1.99 10.72
CA THR A 71 -12.82 2.29 9.94
C THR A 71 -12.76 1.75 8.51
N LEU A 72 -11.61 1.26 8.05
CA LEU A 72 -11.44 0.80 6.66
C LEU A 72 -11.24 -0.71 6.59
N ALA A 73 -12.11 -1.38 5.84
CA ALA A 73 -11.95 -2.79 5.54
C ALA A 73 -10.84 -2.98 4.50
N PRO A 74 -10.05 -4.08 4.58
CA PRO A 74 -9.02 -4.37 3.59
C PRO A 74 -9.54 -4.35 2.15
N SER A 75 -10.72 -4.91 1.90
CA SER A 75 -11.31 -4.93 0.58
C SER A 75 -11.54 -3.53 0.02
N LYS A 76 -11.94 -2.59 0.86
CA LYS A 76 -12.16 -1.19 0.44
C LYS A 76 -10.83 -0.50 0.14
N ILE A 77 -9.82 -0.77 0.95
CA ILE A 77 -8.47 -0.22 0.73
C ILE A 77 -7.96 -0.67 -0.63
N LEU A 78 -8.02 -1.97 -0.92
CA LEU A 78 -7.51 -2.53 -2.17
C LEU A 78 -8.34 -2.07 -3.37
N GLN A 79 -9.65 -2.03 -3.24
CA GLN A 79 -10.52 -1.51 -4.29
C GLN A 79 -10.14 -0.08 -4.65
N TYR A 80 -9.90 0.75 -3.66
CA TYR A 80 -9.52 2.14 -3.87
C TYR A 80 -8.13 2.26 -4.52
N LEU A 81 -7.13 1.60 -3.97
CA LEU A 81 -5.75 1.70 -4.49
C LEU A 81 -5.63 1.13 -5.89
N LYS A 82 -6.22 -0.03 -6.14
CA LYS A 82 -6.18 -0.67 -7.45
C LYS A 82 -6.97 0.12 -8.49
N GLY A 83 -8.18 0.54 -8.16
CA GLY A 83 -9.02 1.29 -9.08
C GLY A 83 -8.40 2.62 -9.48
N ARG A 84 -7.94 3.37 -8.50
CA ARG A 84 -7.31 4.67 -8.71
C ARG A 84 -6.04 4.55 -9.56
N SER A 85 -5.16 3.63 -9.20
CA SER A 85 -3.89 3.45 -9.93
C SER A 85 -4.10 2.94 -11.34
N SER A 86 -5.02 2.01 -11.55
CA SER A 86 -5.34 1.52 -12.90
C SER A 86 -5.83 2.65 -13.79
N LYS A 87 -6.74 3.45 -13.30
CA LYS A 87 -7.30 4.56 -14.07
C LYS A 87 -6.24 5.59 -14.42
N LEU A 88 -5.53 6.08 -13.41
CA LEU A 88 -4.59 7.19 -13.60
C LEU A 88 -3.36 6.78 -14.40
N LEU A 89 -2.83 5.58 -14.19
CA LEU A 89 -1.69 5.11 -14.97
C LEU A 89 -2.04 4.95 -16.43
N GLN A 90 -3.22 4.44 -16.76
CA GLN A 90 -3.63 4.29 -18.15
C GLN A 90 -3.94 5.63 -18.81
N GLU A 91 -4.39 6.62 -18.06
CA GLU A 91 -4.55 7.98 -18.57
C GLU A 91 -3.21 8.64 -18.90
N GLU A 92 -2.20 8.40 -18.06
CA GLU A 92 -0.88 9.04 -18.20
C GLU A 92 0.05 8.29 -19.13
N PHE A 93 -0.09 6.98 -19.26
CA PHE A 93 0.78 6.13 -20.08
C PHE A 93 -0.01 5.43 -21.16
N GLN A 94 0.07 5.96 -22.38
CA GLN A 94 -0.69 5.44 -23.51
C GLN A 94 -0.33 3.99 -23.83
N GLU A 95 0.93 3.59 -23.64
CA GLU A 95 1.35 2.21 -23.86
C GLU A 95 0.64 1.23 -22.91
N LEU A 96 0.34 1.65 -21.70
CA LEU A 96 -0.44 0.81 -20.77
C LEU A 96 -1.88 0.69 -21.24
N ARG A 97 -2.47 1.80 -21.63
CA ARG A 97 -3.85 1.81 -22.12
C ARG A 97 -4.01 0.91 -23.33
N LYS A 98 -3.05 0.94 -24.24
CA LYS A 98 -3.05 0.06 -25.43
C LYS A 98 -2.88 -1.41 -25.02
N ARG A 99 -1.95 -1.69 -24.11
CA ARG A 99 -1.64 -3.05 -23.67
C ARG A 99 -2.86 -3.74 -23.06
N TYR A 100 -3.66 -3.00 -22.30
CA TYR A 100 -4.82 -3.53 -21.57
C TYR A 100 -6.16 -3.13 -22.21
N TRP A 101 -6.13 -2.54 -23.38
CA TRP A 101 -7.34 -2.12 -24.12
C TRP A 101 -8.19 -1.12 -23.31
N GLY A 102 -7.57 -0.31 -22.48
CA GLY A 102 -8.27 0.61 -21.59
C GLY A 102 -9.05 -0.06 -20.48
N GLN A 103 -8.86 -1.38 -20.29
CA GLN A 103 -9.56 -2.18 -19.31
C GLN A 103 -8.77 -2.23 -17.98
N HIS A 104 -8.86 -3.35 -17.26
CA HIS A 104 -8.21 -3.49 -15.96
C HIS A 104 -6.71 -3.75 -16.09
N LEU A 105 -5.93 -2.91 -15.45
CA LEU A 105 -4.48 -3.09 -15.34
C LEU A 105 -4.14 -4.25 -14.41
N TRP A 106 -4.91 -4.42 -13.35
CA TRP A 106 -4.64 -5.38 -12.28
C TRP A 106 -5.44 -6.65 -12.46
N ALA A 107 -4.83 -7.78 -12.10
CA ALA A 107 -5.54 -9.04 -12.01
C ALA A 107 -6.63 -8.94 -10.95
N PRO A 108 -7.73 -9.69 -11.10
CA PRO A 108 -8.75 -9.75 -10.05
C PRO A 108 -8.17 -10.28 -8.74
N GLY A 109 -8.69 -9.78 -7.63
CA GLY A 109 -8.28 -10.27 -6.32
C GLY A 109 -7.00 -9.67 -5.79
N TYR A 110 -6.55 -10.18 -4.67
CA TYR A 110 -5.37 -9.74 -3.96
C TYR A 110 -5.07 -10.72 -2.82
N PHE A 111 -3.84 -10.70 -2.34
CA PHE A 111 -3.48 -11.38 -1.11
C PHE A 111 -3.53 -10.36 0.03
N CYS A 112 -4.09 -10.75 1.16
CA CYS A 112 -4.13 -9.90 2.35
C CYS A 112 -3.93 -10.74 3.59
N ARG A 113 -3.00 -10.32 4.44
CA ARG A 113 -2.72 -11.01 5.69
C ARG A 113 -2.56 -9.98 6.79
N THR A 114 -3.18 -10.22 7.93
CA THR A 114 -2.95 -9.42 9.13
C THR A 114 -1.55 -9.69 9.67
N VAL A 115 -0.95 -8.67 10.27
CA VAL A 115 0.42 -8.76 10.77
C VAL A 115 0.44 -8.72 12.28
N GLY A 116 1.11 -9.72 12.82
CA GLY A 116 1.65 -9.69 14.16
C GLY A 116 0.66 -9.75 15.29
N SER A 117 1.15 -10.32 16.37
CA SER A 117 0.55 -10.17 17.69
C SER A 117 1.34 -9.10 18.42
N VAL A 118 0.68 -8.38 19.30
CA VAL A 118 1.36 -7.43 20.17
C VAL A 118 2.16 -8.21 21.22
N THR A 119 3.47 -8.01 21.26
CA THR A 119 4.33 -8.61 22.28
C THR A 119 4.60 -7.57 23.35
N GLU A 120 5.07 -8.05 24.51
CA GLU A 120 5.50 -7.13 25.58
C GLU A 120 6.59 -6.18 25.09
N GLU A 121 7.46 -6.66 24.21
CA GLU A 121 8.53 -5.86 23.64
C GLU A 121 8.00 -4.73 22.78
N ILE A 122 6.99 -4.99 21.99
CA ILE A 122 6.34 -3.97 21.14
C ILE A 122 5.68 -2.91 22.02
N ILE A 123 4.99 -3.32 23.06
CA ILE A 123 4.34 -2.41 24.00
C ILE A 123 5.38 -1.53 24.70
N LYS A 124 6.46 -2.15 25.16
CA LYS A 124 7.54 -1.45 25.83
C LYS A 124 8.20 -0.44 24.91
N GLU A 125 8.48 -0.84 23.69
CA GLU A 125 9.08 0.03 22.69
C GLU A 125 8.18 1.21 22.37
N TYR A 126 6.88 0.96 22.25
CA TYR A 126 5.90 2.03 22.06
C TYR A 126 5.94 3.05 23.20
N ILE A 127 5.98 2.58 24.45
CA ILE A 127 6.03 3.45 25.62
C ILE A 127 7.30 4.30 25.60
N GLU A 128 8.44 3.70 25.27
CA GLU A 128 9.72 4.40 25.22
C GLU A 128 9.78 5.45 24.09
N ASN A 129 9.07 5.22 23.01
CA ASN A 129 9.10 6.09 21.84
C ASN A 129 7.87 7.00 21.71
N GLN A 130 7.05 7.04 22.73
CA GLN A 130 5.84 7.87 22.70
C GLN A 130 6.21 9.34 22.50
N GLY A 131 5.56 10.00 21.56
CA GLY A 131 5.83 11.38 21.21
C GLY A 131 6.91 11.59 20.16
N LYS A 132 7.58 10.53 19.71
CA LYS A 132 8.58 10.61 18.65
C LYS A 132 7.92 10.29 17.30
N GLU A 133 8.26 11.09 16.29
CA GLU A 133 7.80 10.83 14.95
C GLU A 133 8.76 9.89 14.23
N ARG A 134 8.19 9.06 13.36
CA ARG A 134 8.96 8.17 12.49
C ARG A 134 8.83 8.66 11.07
N ASN A 135 9.95 9.03 10.49
CA ASN A 135 10.01 9.58 9.14
C ASN A 135 10.63 8.61 8.14
N ASP A 136 10.74 7.34 8.51
CA ASP A 136 11.36 6.33 7.66
C ASP A 136 10.52 6.07 6.42
N ASP A 137 11.10 6.32 5.28
CA ASP A 137 10.47 5.98 4.01
C ASP A 137 11.04 4.65 3.51
N MET A 138 10.27 3.60 3.73
CA MET A 138 10.66 2.24 3.34
C MET A 138 9.99 1.79 2.04
N PHE A 139 9.34 2.73 1.31
CA PHE A 139 8.67 2.38 0.06
C PHE A 139 9.64 2.51 -1.11
N ARG A 140 10.09 1.40 -1.63
CA ARG A 140 11.07 1.34 -2.71
C ARG A 140 10.53 0.61 -3.93
N ILE A 141 11.17 0.86 -5.06
CA ILE A 141 10.87 0.18 -6.32
C ILE A 141 11.99 -0.85 -6.55
N GLU A 142 11.60 -2.10 -6.79
CA GLU A 142 12.53 -3.18 -7.13
C GLU A 142 12.89 -3.11 -8.61
N GLU A 143 14.18 -3.22 -8.90
CA GLU A 143 14.63 -3.21 -10.29
C GLU A 143 15.22 -4.55 -10.74
#